data_2136af8189a266f6a2a0926ca4d0358b
#
_entry.id   2136af8189a266f6a2a0926ca4d0358b
#
_cell.length_a   1.000
_cell.length_b   1.000
_cell.length_c   1.000
_cell.angle_alpha   90.00
_cell.angle_beta   90.00
_cell.angle_gamma   90.00
#
_symmetry.space_group_name_H-M   'P 1'
#
loop_
_entity.id
_entity.type
_entity.pdbx_description
1 polymer ?
#
loop_
_entity_poly.entity_id
_entity_poly.type
_entity_poly.pdbx_seq_one_letter_code
_entity_poly.pdbx_strand_id
1 'polypeptide(L)'
;MQLDFFRATEVEQVTEDTKLCVGCKEVKSLESFRVLVKRHGDRHTLSSTCSSCDDKAAYIKKQYRKDNPLPEDYKCPLCNMSHDDYLKRGIYRTQSPFSVDHCQDKMTARGWICNPCNSAMGLAKHDISILEKMVDYLRVEDEQH
;
A
#
# COMPACT_ATOMS: atom_id res chain seq x y z
N MET A 1 -42.65 26.21 1.17
CA MET A 1 -41.32 26.00 1.81
C MET A 1 -40.68 24.81 1.14
N GLN A 2 -39.87 25.04 0.11
CA GLN A 2 -39.25 24.01 -0.72
C GLN A 2 -37.82 23.87 -0.24
N LEU A 3 -37.49 22.71 0.29
CA LEU A 3 -36.14 22.37 0.73
C LEU A 3 -35.35 21.89 -0.49
N ASP A 4 -34.47 22.72 -1.01
CA ASP A 4 -33.47 22.35 -1.99
C ASP A 4 -32.39 21.52 -1.30
N PHE A 5 -32.56 20.19 -1.37
CA PHE A 5 -31.63 19.20 -0.84
C PHE A 5 -30.97 18.41 -1.96
N PHE A 6 -30.32 19.06 -2.91
CA PHE A 6 -29.37 18.44 -3.83
C PHE A 6 -28.28 19.44 -4.22
N ARG A 7 -27.33 19.68 -3.30
CA ARG A 7 -26.03 20.13 -3.72
C ARG A 7 -25.27 18.92 -4.20
N ALA A 8 -25.42 18.61 -5.49
CA ALA A 8 -24.60 17.63 -6.17
C ALA A 8 -23.14 18.08 -6.03
N THR A 9 -22.35 17.35 -5.26
CA THR A 9 -20.91 17.43 -5.34
C THR A 9 -20.55 17.05 -6.77
N GLU A 10 -20.03 18.00 -7.54
CA GLU A 10 -19.47 17.77 -8.86
C GLU A 10 -18.38 16.71 -8.71
N VAL A 11 -18.69 15.50 -9.07
CA VAL A 11 -17.68 14.44 -9.23
C VAL A 11 -16.93 14.84 -10.50
N GLU A 12 -15.71 15.35 -10.37
CA GLU A 12 -14.82 15.62 -11.49
C GLU A 12 -14.78 14.35 -12.36
N GLN A 13 -15.29 14.48 -13.60
CA GLN A 13 -15.36 13.36 -14.53
C GLN A 13 -13.93 12.98 -14.93
N VAL A 14 -13.54 11.74 -14.63
CA VAL A 14 -12.31 11.15 -15.12
C VAL A 14 -12.44 11.01 -16.63
N THR A 15 -11.64 11.78 -17.37
CA THR A 15 -11.56 11.72 -18.84
C THR A 15 -10.51 10.69 -19.28
N GLU A 16 -10.43 10.38 -20.58
CA GLU A 16 -9.41 9.46 -21.13
C GLU A 16 -7.97 9.89 -20.79
N ASP A 17 -7.73 11.19 -20.61
CA ASP A 17 -6.41 11.77 -20.33
C ASP A 17 -6.15 12.04 -18.83
N THR A 18 -7.03 11.61 -17.95
CA THR A 18 -6.94 11.85 -16.49
C THR A 18 -7.11 10.58 -15.69
N LYS A 19 -6.61 10.60 -14.44
CA LYS A 19 -6.68 9.50 -13.50
C LYS A 19 -6.80 10.01 -12.07
N LEU A 20 -7.61 9.36 -11.26
CA LEU A 20 -7.68 9.61 -9.82
C LEU A 20 -6.42 9.08 -9.13
N CYS A 21 -5.73 9.94 -8.39
CA CYS A 21 -4.63 9.56 -7.52
C CYS A 21 -5.17 8.95 -6.22
N VAL A 22 -4.77 7.70 -5.91
CA VAL A 22 -5.18 7.01 -4.67
C VAL A 22 -4.59 7.69 -3.42
N GLY A 23 -3.45 8.37 -3.56
CA GLY A 23 -2.78 9.06 -2.44
C GLY A 23 -3.45 10.36 -2.05
N CYS A 24 -3.52 11.35 -2.96
CA CYS A 24 -4.10 12.67 -2.66
C CYS A 24 -5.60 12.79 -2.96
N LYS A 25 -6.22 11.76 -3.56
CA LYS A 25 -7.63 11.75 -3.97
C LYS A 25 -8.01 12.81 -5.01
N GLU A 26 -7.03 13.36 -5.71
CA GLU A 26 -7.22 14.35 -6.77
C GLU A 26 -7.19 13.67 -8.14
N VAL A 27 -8.01 14.15 -9.08
CA VAL A 27 -7.95 13.78 -10.49
C VAL A 27 -6.82 14.58 -11.15
N LYS A 28 -5.88 13.89 -11.80
CA LYS A 28 -4.68 14.47 -12.41
C LYS A 28 -4.48 13.93 -13.81
N SER A 29 -3.75 14.68 -14.65
CA SER A 29 -3.34 14.21 -15.98
C SER A 29 -2.49 12.93 -15.86
N LEU A 30 -2.56 12.06 -16.86
CA LEU A 30 -1.80 10.80 -16.88
C LEU A 30 -0.29 11.02 -16.78
N GLU A 31 0.23 12.14 -17.26
CA GLU A 31 1.64 12.53 -17.17
C GLU A 31 2.13 12.72 -15.72
N SER A 32 1.20 12.99 -14.79
CA SER A 32 1.51 13.11 -13.36
C SER A 32 1.80 11.77 -12.70
N PHE A 33 1.65 10.65 -13.41
CA PHE A 33 1.83 9.30 -12.86
C PHE A 33 3.04 8.62 -13.51
N ARG A 34 3.79 7.86 -12.71
CA ARG A 34 4.91 7.07 -13.21
C ARG A 34 4.44 5.88 -14.01
N VAL A 35 5.12 5.61 -15.10
CA VAL A 35 4.92 4.41 -15.90
C VAL A 35 5.59 3.23 -15.20
N LEU A 36 4.82 2.17 -14.95
CA LEU A 36 5.32 0.92 -14.40
C LEU A 36 5.60 -0.03 -15.56
N VAL A 37 6.88 -0.38 -15.75
CA VAL A 37 7.28 -1.38 -16.75
C VAL A 37 7.04 -2.77 -16.16
N LYS A 38 6.16 -3.55 -16.80
CA LYS A 38 6.00 -4.98 -16.46
C LYS A 38 7.13 -5.79 -17.09
N ARG A 39 7.70 -6.74 -16.34
CA ARG A 39 8.80 -7.61 -16.79
C ARG A 39 8.45 -8.50 -18.01
N HIS A 40 7.18 -8.71 -18.29
CA HIS A 40 6.69 -9.56 -19.38
C HIS A 40 5.57 -8.86 -20.12
N GLY A 41 5.88 -8.30 -21.29
CA GLY A 41 4.92 -7.85 -22.29
C GLY A 41 4.67 -6.33 -22.36
N ASP A 42 4.09 -5.94 -23.47
CA ASP A 42 3.98 -4.58 -24.01
C ASP A 42 2.98 -3.64 -23.31
N ARG A 43 2.55 -3.96 -22.08
CA ARG A 43 1.59 -3.11 -21.38
C ARG A 43 2.26 -2.28 -20.29
N HIS A 44 2.49 -1.02 -20.61
CA HIS A 44 2.82 -0.01 -19.63
C HIS A 44 1.58 0.29 -18.78
N THR A 45 1.69 0.10 -17.47
CA THR A 45 0.65 0.52 -16.53
C THR A 45 1.14 1.73 -15.75
N LEU A 46 0.25 2.68 -15.50
CA LEU A 46 0.55 3.82 -14.65
C LEU A 46 0.44 3.45 -13.18
N SER A 47 1.28 4.07 -12.34
CA SER A 47 1.17 3.99 -10.89
C SER A 47 -0.25 4.37 -10.42
N SER A 48 -0.70 3.82 -9.31
CA SER A 48 -1.96 4.21 -8.67
C SER A 48 -1.88 5.55 -7.95
N THR A 49 -0.65 6.00 -7.63
CA THR A 49 -0.34 7.26 -6.98
C THR A 49 0.41 8.18 -7.95
N CYS A 50 0.18 9.48 -7.85
CA CYS A 50 0.91 10.46 -8.65
C CYS A 50 2.37 10.59 -8.16
N SER A 51 3.24 11.07 -9.02
CA SER A 51 4.68 11.20 -8.75
C SER A 51 4.97 12.00 -7.49
N SER A 52 4.21 13.07 -7.22
CA SER A 52 4.35 13.88 -6.00
C SER A 52 4.02 13.08 -4.73
N CYS A 53 2.99 12.23 -4.75
CA CYS A 53 2.67 11.35 -3.62
C CYS A 53 3.74 10.28 -3.42
N ASP A 54 4.26 9.69 -4.51
CA ASP A 54 5.34 8.71 -4.46
C ASP A 54 6.62 9.32 -3.87
N ASP A 55 6.97 10.56 -4.26
CA ASP A 55 8.15 11.25 -3.74
C ASP A 55 8.01 11.57 -2.24
N LYS A 56 6.84 12.03 -1.81
CA LYS A 56 6.54 12.23 -0.38
C LYS A 56 6.66 10.94 0.42
N ALA A 57 6.08 9.85 -0.08
CA ALA A 57 6.17 8.54 0.56
C ALA A 57 7.63 8.03 0.63
N ALA A 58 8.41 8.21 -0.44
CA ALA A 58 9.82 7.84 -0.47
C ALA A 58 10.63 8.65 0.56
N TYR A 59 10.38 9.95 0.66
CA TYR A 59 11.03 10.83 1.64
C TYR A 59 10.74 10.39 3.08
N ILE A 60 9.46 10.17 3.42
CA ILE A 60 9.04 9.73 4.76
C ILE A 60 9.70 8.39 5.13
N LYS A 61 9.69 7.43 4.22
CA LYS A 61 10.36 6.13 4.42
C LYS A 61 11.86 6.28 4.61
N LYS A 62 12.50 7.19 3.87
CA LYS A 62 13.93 7.46 4.00
C LYS A 62 14.27 8.07 5.37
N GLN A 63 13.48 9.04 5.84
CA GLN A 63 13.67 9.63 7.17
C GLN A 63 13.46 8.58 8.27
N TYR A 64 12.37 7.81 8.17
CA TYR A 64 12.11 6.77 9.17
C TYR A 64 13.25 5.74 9.28
N ARG A 65 13.80 5.28 8.15
CA ARG A 65 14.96 4.35 8.13
C ARG A 65 16.18 4.92 8.80
N LYS A 66 16.42 6.23 8.64
CA LYS A 66 17.56 6.92 9.26
C LYS A 66 17.42 6.97 10.78
N ASP A 67 16.21 7.29 11.25
CA ASP A 67 15.93 7.48 12.67
C ASP A 67 15.66 6.15 13.41
N ASN A 68 15.25 5.12 12.67
CA ASN A 68 14.89 3.79 13.18
C ASN A 68 15.55 2.71 12.32
N PRO A 69 16.86 2.47 12.46
CA PRO A 69 17.55 1.42 11.73
C PRO A 69 16.95 0.04 12.06
N LEU A 70 16.88 -0.84 11.06
CA LEU A 70 16.37 -2.19 11.25
C LEU A 70 17.32 -3.01 12.13
N PRO A 71 16.89 -3.56 13.27
CA PRO A 71 17.72 -4.45 14.11
C PRO A 71 18.09 -5.74 13.36
N GLU A 72 19.23 -6.35 13.70
CA GLU A 72 19.69 -7.61 13.06
C GLU A 72 18.76 -8.79 13.35
N ASP A 73 18.23 -8.86 14.56
CA ASP A 73 17.31 -9.91 15.02
C ASP A 73 15.82 -9.56 14.84
N TYR A 74 15.54 -8.59 13.95
CA TYR A 74 14.18 -8.09 13.75
C TYR A 74 13.21 -9.17 13.26
N LYS A 75 12.04 -9.19 13.88
CA LYS A 75 10.89 -10.02 13.45
C LYS A 75 9.72 -9.13 13.05
N CYS A 76 9.03 -9.52 11.99
CA CYS A 76 7.83 -8.82 11.57
C CYS A 76 6.76 -8.86 12.68
N PRO A 77 6.22 -7.72 13.13
CA PRO A 77 5.22 -7.70 14.21
C PRO A 77 3.89 -8.35 13.84
N LEU A 78 3.66 -8.61 12.53
CA LEU A 78 2.40 -9.20 12.06
C LEU A 78 2.48 -10.72 11.91
N CYS A 79 3.57 -11.26 11.35
CA CYS A 79 3.70 -12.70 11.11
C CYS A 79 4.84 -13.36 11.89
N ASN A 80 5.57 -12.60 12.71
CA ASN A 80 6.70 -13.05 13.53
C ASN A 80 7.87 -13.69 12.77
N MET A 81 7.94 -13.54 11.44
CA MET A 81 9.03 -14.06 10.61
C MET A 81 10.27 -13.17 10.73
N SER A 82 11.43 -13.81 10.91
CA SER A 82 12.76 -13.19 10.85
C SER A 82 13.33 -13.21 9.41
N HIS A 83 14.47 -12.53 9.20
CA HIS A 83 15.20 -12.64 7.92
C HIS A 83 15.64 -14.09 7.65
N ASP A 84 16.14 -14.79 8.67
CA ASP A 84 16.58 -16.20 8.55
C ASP A 84 15.44 -17.13 8.15
N ASP A 85 14.22 -16.89 8.63
CA ASP A 85 13.05 -17.67 8.24
C ASP A 85 12.74 -17.51 6.75
N TYR A 86 12.92 -16.30 6.20
CA TYR A 86 12.77 -16.06 4.76
C TYR A 86 13.88 -16.71 3.93
N LEU A 87 15.13 -16.68 4.43
CA LEU A 87 16.25 -17.35 3.77
C LEU A 87 16.05 -18.88 3.73
N LYS A 88 15.62 -19.50 4.82
CA LYS A 88 15.30 -20.93 4.89
C LYS A 88 14.20 -21.35 3.90
N ARG A 89 13.25 -20.45 3.62
CA ARG A 89 12.21 -20.67 2.60
C ARG A 89 12.67 -20.39 1.17
N GLY A 90 13.94 -20.00 0.96
CA GLY A 90 14.48 -19.65 -0.35
C GLY A 90 13.96 -18.35 -0.93
N ILE A 91 13.37 -17.50 -0.09
CA ILE A 91 12.82 -16.21 -0.45
C ILE A 91 13.80 -15.11 -0.01
N TYR A 92 13.95 -14.05 -0.80
CA TYR A 92 14.82 -12.90 -0.48
C TYR A 92 16.29 -13.23 -0.23
N ARG A 93 16.93 -13.94 -1.15
CA ARG A 93 18.34 -14.37 -1.01
C ARG A 93 19.35 -13.24 -0.95
N THR A 94 19.04 -12.08 -1.54
CA THR A 94 19.99 -10.97 -1.70
C THR A 94 19.47 -9.64 -1.18
N GLN A 95 18.19 -9.54 -0.77
CA GLN A 95 17.55 -8.31 -0.32
C GLN A 95 16.87 -8.53 1.02
N SER A 96 16.79 -7.45 1.82
CA SER A 96 15.99 -7.49 3.06
C SER A 96 14.53 -7.78 2.75
N PRO A 97 13.90 -8.74 3.46
CA PRO A 97 12.47 -9.00 3.34
C PRO A 97 11.60 -7.92 3.99
N PHE A 98 12.21 -6.91 4.63
CA PHE A 98 11.52 -5.87 5.38
C PHE A 98 11.50 -4.54 4.65
N SER A 99 10.40 -3.83 4.78
CA SER A 99 10.22 -2.46 4.28
C SER A 99 9.50 -1.60 5.31
N VAL A 100 9.69 -0.29 5.21
CA VAL A 100 8.93 0.66 6.02
C VAL A 100 7.54 0.82 5.42
N ASP A 101 6.52 0.48 6.19
CA ASP A 101 5.13 0.78 5.87
C ASP A 101 4.77 2.23 6.21
N HIS A 102 3.81 2.79 5.51
CA HIS A 102 3.34 4.15 5.73
C HIS A 102 1.83 4.27 5.49
N CYS A 103 1.22 5.21 6.18
CA CYS A 103 -0.16 5.61 5.93
C CYS A 103 -0.21 6.60 4.77
N GLN A 104 -0.94 6.27 3.71
CA GLN A 104 -1.09 7.16 2.55
C GLN A 104 -1.89 8.42 2.87
N ASP A 105 -2.95 8.29 3.68
CA ASP A 105 -3.82 9.42 4.01
C ASP A 105 -3.14 10.43 4.95
N LYS A 106 -2.40 9.92 5.95
CA LYS A 106 -1.70 10.77 6.93
C LYS A 106 -0.27 11.12 6.54
N MET A 107 0.26 10.48 5.51
CA MET A 107 1.66 10.60 5.07
C MET A 107 2.65 10.43 6.23
N THR A 108 2.46 9.38 7.04
CA THR A 108 3.30 9.03 8.19
C THR A 108 3.79 7.60 8.08
N ALA A 109 5.04 7.34 8.50
CA ALA A 109 5.54 5.98 8.62
C ALA A 109 4.84 5.27 9.80
N ARG A 110 4.48 3.99 9.59
CA ARG A 110 3.93 3.12 10.65
C ARG A 110 5.00 2.28 11.31
N GLY A 111 6.00 1.85 10.56
CA GLY A 111 7.08 1.01 11.06
C GLY A 111 7.60 0.02 10.03
N TRP A 112 8.53 -0.80 10.46
CA TRP A 112 9.06 -1.89 9.67
C TRP A 112 8.10 -3.08 9.68
N ILE A 113 7.82 -3.64 8.52
CA ILE A 113 7.10 -4.90 8.35
C ILE A 113 7.69 -5.70 7.20
N CYS A 114 7.41 -6.98 7.12
CA CYS A 114 7.87 -7.76 5.98
C CYS A 114 7.07 -7.44 4.71
N ASN A 115 7.71 -7.60 3.55
CA ASN A 115 7.09 -7.32 2.25
C ASN A 115 5.82 -8.15 1.99
N PRO A 116 5.73 -9.45 2.35
CA PRO A 116 4.49 -10.22 2.22
C PRO A 116 3.32 -9.60 3.01
N CYS A 117 3.54 -9.23 4.28
CA CYS A 117 2.50 -8.60 5.09
C CYS A 117 2.10 -7.22 4.54
N ASN A 118 3.08 -6.42 4.09
CA ASN A 118 2.82 -5.14 3.45
C ASN A 118 1.99 -5.29 2.17
N SER A 119 2.32 -6.30 1.36
CA SER A 119 1.55 -6.60 0.14
C SER A 119 0.13 -7.07 0.45
N ALA A 120 -0.06 -7.91 1.47
CA ALA A 120 -1.38 -8.37 1.88
C ALA A 120 -2.28 -7.22 2.32
N MET A 121 -1.76 -6.30 3.14
CA MET A 121 -2.51 -5.09 3.52
C MET A 121 -2.80 -4.19 2.31
N GLY A 122 -1.85 -4.06 1.38
CA GLY A 122 -2.04 -3.30 0.14
C GLY A 122 -3.14 -3.88 -0.75
N LEU A 123 -3.23 -5.21 -0.87
CA LEU A 123 -4.30 -5.90 -1.60
C LEU A 123 -5.66 -5.68 -0.94
N ALA A 124 -5.72 -5.65 0.39
CA ALA A 124 -6.91 -5.27 1.15
C ALA A 124 -7.14 -3.74 1.19
N LYS A 125 -6.40 -2.96 0.38
CA LYS A 125 -6.50 -1.49 0.28
C LYS A 125 -6.30 -0.76 1.61
N HIS A 126 -5.62 -1.38 2.57
CA HIS A 126 -5.49 -0.91 3.96
C HIS A 126 -6.84 -0.65 4.65
N ASP A 127 -7.90 -1.30 4.18
CA ASP A 127 -9.26 -1.16 4.71
C ASP A 127 -9.47 -2.14 5.86
N ILE A 128 -9.70 -1.59 7.06
CA ILE A 128 -9.88 -2.37 8.28
C ILE A 128 -11.10 -3.28 8.14
N SER A 129 -12.19 -2.80 7.54
CA SER A 129 -13.43 -3.58 7.40
C SER A 129 -13.24 -4.80 6.49
N ILE A 130 -12.40 -4.68 5.46
CA ILE A 130 -12.04 -5.81 4.59
C ILE A 130 -11.19 -6.82 5.37
N LEU A 131 -10.20 -6.35 6.12
CA LEU A 131 -9.32 -7.20 6.93
C LEU A 131 -10.11 -7.95 8.02
N GLU A 132 -11.04 -7.29 8.69
CA GLU A 132 -11.93 -7.92 9.68
C GLU A 132 -12.79 -9.01 9.04
N LYS A 133 -13.39 -8.74 7.87
CA LYS A 133 -14.16 -9.75 7.13
C LYS A 133 -13.29 -10.93 6.68
N MET A 134 -12.03 -10.71 6.31
CA MET A 134 -11.10 -11.80 6.01
C MET A 134 -10.84 -12.67 7.24
N VAL A 135 -10.66 -12.04 8.41
CA VAL A 135 -10.50 -12.78 9.68
C VAL A 135 -11.74 -13.60 9.99
N ASP A 136 -12.93 -13.01 9.89
CA ASP A 136 -14.19 -13.72 10.14
C ASP A 136 -14.41 -14.87 9.16
N TYR A 137 -14.09 -14.67 7.88
CA TYR A 137 -14.16 -15.72 6.87
C TYR A 137 -13.28 -16.93 7.22
N LEU A 138 -12.06 -16.71 7.70
CA LEU A 138 -11.15 -17.80 8.10
C LEU A 138 -11.63 -18.53 9.34
N ARG A 139 -12.25 -17.83 10.32
CA ARG A 139 -12.78 -18.44 11.55
C ARG A 139 -13.91 -19.42 11.33
N VAL A 140 -14.73 -19.24 10.27
CA VAL A 140 -15.83 -20.15 9.95
C VAL A 140 -15.33 -21.57 9.64
N GLU A 141 -14.13 -21.72 9.08
CA GLU A 141 -13.55 -23.03 8.78
C GLU A 141 -13.05 -23.75 10.04
N ASP A 142 -12.55 -23.03 11.04
CA ASP A 142 -12.03 -23.59 12.26
C ASP A 142 -13.14 -24.15 13.19
N GLU A 143 -14.37 -23.65 13.06
CA GLU A 143 -15.54 -24.14 13.83
C GLU A 143 -16.16 -25.44 13.28
N GLN A 144 -15.76 -25.88 12.06
CA GLN A 144 -16.29 -27.08 11.40
C GLN A 144 -15.37 -28.31 11.50
N HIS A 145 -14.24 -28.19 12.19
CA HIS A 145 -13.26 -29.27 12.47
C HIS A 145 -13.06 -29.46 13.95
#